data_d034bab15e7a33c80e9dedf5ebe0befc
#
_entry.id   d034bab15e7a33c80e9dedf5ebe0befc
#
_cell.length_a   1.000
_cell.length_b   1.000
_cell.length_c   1.000
_cell.angle_alpha   90.00
_cell.angle_beta   90.00
_cell.angle_gamma   90.00
#
_symmetry.space_group_name_H-M   'P 1'
#
loop_
_entity.id
_entity.type
_entity.pdbx_description
1 polymer ?
#
loop_
_entity_poly.entity_id
_entity_poly.type
_entity_poly.pdbx_seq_one_letter_code
_entity_poly.pdbx_strand_id
1 'polypeptide(L)'
;MLNQFVGQEMPELQKRKDGIVQQNAQAAKTLVEAEDQILTGLTKNENIAEILEDDELIIVLDESKRTSDEIKVRLKESEVTEKEIDRTRELYRPVAYRASLLFFAIVDLAVIDPMYQYSLQWFANLFGSSVDNSAKAAEAEGRIKNLNDHFTLSLYDNICRSLFEKHKLLFSLILTAKILFGSNALDPQEWRYFLAGPTGAIEVPKNPTDWLGDLEWAEAYKQLYGMSQLPALKGFD
;
A
#
# COMPACT_ATOMS: atom_id res chain seq x y z
N MET A 1 4.80 -0.24 -6.31
CA MET A 1 3.58 0.42 -6.81
C MET A 1 3.49 1.89 -6.44
N LEU A 2 3.42 2.27 -5.16
CA LEU A 2 3.29 3.68 -4.77
C LEU A 2 4.46 4.55 -5.29
N ASN A 3 5.70 4.09 -5.14
CA ASN A 3 6.87 4.81 -5.66
C ASN A 3 6.86 4.92 -7.20
N GLN A 4 6.42 3.86 -7.88
CA GLN A 4 6.30 3.86 -9.34
C GLN A 4 5.23 4.87 -9.79
N PHE A 5 4.06 4.86 -9.14
CA PHE A 5 2.98 5.82 -9.41
C PHE A 5 3.44 7.26 -9.19
N VAL A 6 4.01 7.56 -8.01
CA VAL A 6 4.48 8.91 -7.67
C VAL A 6 5.59 9.37 -8.62
N GLY A 7 6.50 8.46 -9.02
CA GLY A 7 7.55 8.75 -9.98
C GLY A 7 7.03 9.09 -11.39
N GLN A 8 5.92 8.48 -11.82
CA GLN A 8 5.30 8.76 -13.13
C GLN A 8 4.34 9.95 -13.09
N GLU A 9 3.49 10.03 -12.05
CA GLU A 9 2.45 11.06 -11.95
C GLU A 9 3.00 12.40 -11.45
N MET A 10 3.98 12.38 -10.55
CA MET A 10 4.56 13.55 -9.90
C MET A 10 6.10 13.49 -9.86
N PRO A 11 6.77 13.51 -11.01
CA PRO A 11 8.23 13.36 -11.10
C PRO A 11 8.99 14.44 -10.34
N GLU A 12 8.47 15.67 -10.29
CA GLU A 12 9.08 16.78 -9.56
C GLU A 12 9.09 16.54 -8.05
N LEU A 13 8.00 15.97 -7.52
CA LEU A 13 7.88 15.63 -6.10
C LEU A 13 8.85 14.52 -5.70
N GLN A 14 9.02 13.52 -6.56
CA GLN A 14 9.99 12.45 -6.34
C GLN A 14 11.44 12.97 -6.39
N LYS A 15 11.78 13.76 -7.40
CA LYS A 15 13.11 14.40 -7.51
C LYS A 15 13.42 15.28 -6.30
N ARG A 16 12.43 16.03 -5.82
CA ARG A 16 12.58 16.87 -4.62
C ARG A 16 12.85 16.01 -3.38
N LYS A 17 12.13 14.91 -3.22
CA LYS A 17 12.37 13.98 -2.10
C LYS A 17 13.77 13.37 -2.16
N ASP A 18 14.17 12.87 -3.32
CA ASP A 18 15.50 12.27 -3.50
C ASP A 18 16.61 13.29 -3.26
N GLY A 19 16.41 14.54 -3.70
CA GLY A 19 17.33 15.65 -3.40
C GLY A 19 17.44 15.95 -1.90
N ILE A 20 16.32 15.97 -1.18
CA ILE A 20 16.29 16.18 0.27
C ILE A 20 17.03 15.04 0.99
N VAL A 21 16.77 13.79 0.63
CA VAL A 21 17.43 12.63 1.25
C VAL A 21 18.96 12.69 1.03
N GLN A 22 19.41 13.03 -0.19
CA GLN A 22 20.83 13.22 -0.48
C GLN A 22 21.45 14.36 0.33
N GLN A 23 20.77 15.51 0.40
CA GLN A 23 21.25 16.67 1.17
C GLN A 23 21.31 16.36 2.66
N ASN A 24 20.32 15.67 3.20
CA ASN A 24 20.30 15.25 4.61
C ASN A 24 21.44 14.27 4.92
N ALA A 25 21.71 13.30 4.04
CA ALA A 25 22.82 12.36 4.21
C ALA A 25 24.18 13.09 4.17
N GLN A 26 24.37 14.04 3.26
CA GLN A 26 25.59 14.83 3.17
C GLN A 26 25.75 15.74 4.40
N ALA A 27 24.66 16.41 4.82
CA ALA A 27 24.66 17.26 6.00
C ALA A 27 25.00 16.46 7.28
N ALA A 28 24.42 15.27 7.44
CA ALA A 28 24.74 14.39 8.56
C ALA A 28 26.23 13.99 8.58
N LYS A 29 26.81 13.68 7.41
CA LYS A 29 28.23 13.36 7.30
C LYS A 29 29.11 14.57 7.69
N THR A 30 28.79 15.75 7.17
CA THR A 30 29.54 16.99 7.49
C THR A 30 29.42 17.33 8.98
N LEU A 31 28.26 17.06 9.61
CA LEU A 31 28.07 17.25 11.04
C LEU A 31 29.00 16.35 11.87
N VAL A 32 29.10 15.06 11.52
CA VAL A 32 30.01 14.14 12.21
C VAL A 32 31.46 14.56 12.00
N GLU A 33 31.85 14.98 10.79
CA GLU A 33 33.19 15.48 10.52
C GLU A 33 33.52 16.74 11.33
N ALA A 34 32.55 17.66 11.50
CA ALA A 34 32.70 18.86 12.33
C ALA A 34 32.80 18.51 13.83
N GLU A 35 32.00 17.57 14.32
CA GLU A 35 32.07 17.07 15.69
C GLU A 35 33.42 16.39 15.99
N ASP A 36 33.94 15.59 15.06
CA ASP A 36 35.26 14.96 15.17
C ASP A 36 36.39 15.98 15.15
N GLN A 37 36.28 17.06 14.37
CA GLN A 37 37.26 18.16 14.38
C GLN A 37 37.27 18.87 15.73
N ILE A 38 36.11 19.15 16.29
CA ILE A 38 35.98 19.76 17.63
C ILE A 38 36.62 18.86 18.68
N LEU A 39 36.30 17.57 18.68
CA LEU A 39 36.87 16.59 19.62
C LEU A 39 38.39 16.45 19.46
N THR A 40 38.90 16.44 18.24
CA THR A 40 40.34 16.35 17.97
C THR A 40 41.05 17.61 18.42
N GLY A 41 40.47 18.78 18.20
CA GLY A 41 41.01 20.06 18.69
C GLY A 41 41.08 20.15 20.22
N LEU A 42 40.04 19.68 20.90
CA LEU A 42 39.97 19.64 22.36
C LEU A 42 40.92 18.60 22.99
N THR A 43 41.15 17.44 22.30
CA THR A 43 42.00 16.39 22.84
C THR A 43 43.50 16.59 22.58
N LYS A 44 43.89 17.47 21.65
CA LYS A 44 45.27 17.81 21.38
C LYS A 44 45.92 18.63 22.47
N ASN A 45 45.16 19.40 23.21
CA ASN A 45 45.66 20.26 24.26
C ASN A 45 45.30 19.69 25.63
N GLU A 46 46.30 19.27 26.40
CA GLU A 46 46.13 18.67 27.74
C GLU A 46 45.72 19.69 28.83
N ASN A 47 45.88 20.99 28.56
CA ASN A 47 45.59 22.05 29.51
C ASN A 47 44.54 23.03 28.99
N ILE A 48 43.48 23.29 29.77
CA ILE A 48 42.42 24.22 29.45
C ILE A 48 42.97 25.65 29.26
N ALA A 49 44.07 26.05 29.92
CA ALA A 49 44.73 27.35 29.77
C ALA A 49 45.36 27.50 28.37
N GLU A 50 45.95 26.47 27.80
CA GLU A 50 46.55 26.50 26.45
C GLU A 50 45.48 26.55 25.35
N ILE A 51 44.31 25.97 25.57
CA ILE A 51 43.15 26.08 24.66
C ILE A 51 42.62 27.51 24.56
N LEU A 52 42.65 28.27 25.66
CA LEU A 52 42.19 29.66 25.72
C LEU A 52 43.20 30.67 25.17
N GLU A 53 44.48 30.30 25.03
CA GLU A 53 45.54 31.12 24.46
C GLU A 53 45.77 30.86 22.96
N ASP A 54 45.15 29.83 22.40
CA ASP A 54 45.26 29.44 20.97
C ASP A 54 44.12 30.12 20.15
N ASP A 55 44.38 31.33 19.66
CA ASP A 55 43.42 32.08 18.86
C ASP A 55 42.97 31.33 17.57
N GLU A 56 43.88 30.55 16.96
CA GLU A 56 43.53 29.74 15.75
C GLU A 56 42.55 28.63 16.09
N LEU A 57 42.73 27.95 17.21
CA LEU A 57 41.85 26.89 17.68
C LEU A 57 40.47 27.45 18.04
N ILE A 58 40.39 28.62 18.67
CA ILE A 58 39.12 29.26 19.02
C ILE A 58 38.33 29.63 17.76
N ILE A 59 38.98 30.14 16.72
CA ILE A 59 38.34 30.49 15.44
C ILE A 59 37.79 29.19 14.77
N VAL A 60 38.57 28.11 14.70
CA VAL A 60 38.13 26.83 14.11
C VAL A 60 36.96 26.23 14.86
N LEU A 61 36.97 26.28 16.20
CA LEU A 61 35.87 25.80 17.03
C LEU A 61 34.59 26.65 16.84
N ASP A 62 34.70 27.97 16.71
CA ASP A 62 33.54 28.84 16.47
C ASP A 62 32.95 28.62 15.06
N GLU A 63 33.79 28.48 14.04
CA GLU A 63 33.36 28.13 12.68
C GLU A 63 32.69 26.76 12.60
N SER A 64 33.28 25.74 13.27
CA SER A 64 32.69 24.41 13.37
C SER A 64 31.35 24.40 14.06
N LYS A 65 31.23 25.13 15.16
CA LYS A 65 29.97 25.30 15.90
C LYS A 65 28.92 25.99 15.05
N ARG A 66 29.28 27.09 14.38
CA ARG A 66 28.39 27.81 13.49
C ARG A 66 27.90 26.96 12.34
N THR A 67 28.79 26.19 11.70
CA THR A 67 28.46 25.23 10.66
C THR A 67 27.51 24.14 11.17
N SER A 68 27.78 23.60 12.37
CA SER A 68 26.92 22.63 13.03
C SER A 68 25.50 23.16 13.27
N ASP A 69 25.40 24.39 13.77
CA ASP A 69 24.09 25.01 14.05
C ASP A 69 23.33 25.34 12.77
N GLU A 70 23.97 25.78 11.70
CA GLU A 70 23.37 25.99 10.38
C GLU A 70 22.86 24.68 9.79
N ILE A 71 23.62 23.60 9.91
CA ILE A 71 23.22 22.25 9.45
C ILE A 71 22.01 21.76 10.24
N LYS A 72 21.98 21.93 11.56
CA LYS A 72 20.83 21.54 12.40
C LYS A 72 19.54 22.27 12.03
N VAL A 73 19.63 23.55 11.69
CA VAL A 73 18.48 24.34 11.23
C VAL A 73 17.97 23.79 9.89
N ARG A 74 18.88 23.58 8.91
CA ARG A 74 18.52 23.01 7.60
C ARG A 74 17.90 21.63 7.69
N LEU A 75 18.42 20.76 8.57
CA LEU A 75 17.85 19.44 8.79
C LEU A 75 16.40 19.53 9.29
N LYS A 76 16.11 20.45 10.23
CA LYS A 76 14.73 20.65 10.71
C LYS A 76 13.77 21.15 9.62
N GLU A 77 14.20 22.09 8.79
CA GLU A 77 13.41 22.59 7.65
C GLU A 77 13.17 21.49 6.62
N SER A 78 14.18 20.67 6.40
CA SER A 78 14.13 19.52 5.51
C SER A 78 13.13 18.45 5.99
N GLU A 79 13.11 18.16 7.30
CA GLU A 79 12.15 17.23 7.91
C GLU A 79 10.69 17.69 7.73
N VAL A 80 10.44 18.99 7.84
CA VAL A 80 9.09 19.56 7.62
C VAL A 80 8.67 19.34 6.17
N THR A 81 9.55 19.65 5.22
CA THR A 81 9.28 19.45 3.79
C THR A 81 9.09 18.00 3.43
N GLU A 82 9.88 17.09 4.02
CA GLU A 82 9.73 15.64 3.81
C GLU A 82 8.38 15.14 4.31
N LYS A 83 7.91 15.58 5.46
CA LYS A 83 6.58 15.24 5.98
C LYS A 83 5.44 15.71 5.08
N GLU A 84 5.56 16.89 4.48
CA GLU A 84 4.57 17.38 3.51
C GLU A 84 4.55 16.55 2.23
N ILE A 85 5.72 16.18 1.73
CA ILE A 85 5.85 15.28 0.58
C ILE A 85 5.23 13.92 0.89
N ASP A 86 5.53 13.34 2.05
CA ASP A 86 4.98 12.05 2.45
C ASP A 86 3.46 12.09 2.66
N ARG A 87 2.91 13.18 3.19
CA ARG A 87 1.45 13.38 3.24
C ARG A 87 0.82 13.36 1.85
N THR A 88 1.40 14.04 0.88
CA THR A 88 0.91 14.03 -0.50
C THR A 88 0.95 12.61 -1.10
N ARG A 89 2.01 11.85 -0.81
CA ARG A 89 2.13 10.45 -1.26
C ARG A 89 1.09 9.54 -0.61
N GLU A 90 0.82 9.73 0.68
CA GLU A 90 -0.17 8.92 1.41
C GLU A 90 -1.60 9.07 0.85
N LEU A 91 -1.95 10.18 0.23
CA LEU A 91 -3.22 10.34 -0.48
C LEU A 91 -3.42 9.27 -1.57
N TYR A 92 -2.35 8.80 -2.21
CA TYR A 92 -2.39 7.79 -3.27
C TYR A 92 -2.17 6.36 -2.77
N ARG A 93 -2.08 6.14 -1.46
CA ARG A 93 -1.99 4.80 -0.87
C ARG A 93 -3.12 3.85 -1.31
N PRO A 94 -4.39 4.30 -1.48
CA PRO A 94 -5.46 3.44 -1.98
C PRO A 94 -5.18 2.84 -3.35
N VAL A 95 -4.43 3.52 -4.24
CA VAL A 95 -4.01 2.99 -5.54
C VAL A 95 -3.07 1.79 -5.36
N ALA A 96 -2.04 1.95 -4.53
CA ALA A 96 -1.10 0.87 -4.25
C ALA A 96 -1.77 -0.31 -3.54
N TYR A 97 -2.71 -0.04 -2.65
CA TYR A 97 -3.49 -1.07 -1.97
C TYR A 97 -4.36 -1.85 -2.96
N ARG A 98 -5.10 -1.17 -3.85
CA ARG A 98 -5.86 -1.81 -4.92
C ARG A 98 -4.96 -2.66 -5.81
N ALA A 99 -3.82 -2.14 -6.23
CA ALA A 99 -2.86 -2.87 -7.05
C ALA A 99 -2.34 -4.14 -6.35
N SER A 100 -2.09 -4.09 -5.04
CA SER A 100 -1.67 -5.28 -4.30
C SER A 100 -2.76 -6.35 -4.22
N LEU A 101 -4.03 -5.97 -4.01
CA LEU A 101 -5.16 -6.91 -4.03
C LEU A 101 -5.29 -7.60 -5.38
N LEU A 102 -5.17 -6.82 -6.47
CA LEU A 102 -5.24 -7.35 -7.83
C LEU A 102 -4.08 -8.31 -8.13
N PHE A 103 -2.87 -7.99 -7.66
CA PHE A 103 -1.72 -8.88 -7.82
C PHE A 103 -1.95 -10.22 -7.12
N PHE A 104 -2.40 -10.23 -5.88
CA PHE A 104 -2.70 -11.47 -5.16
C PHE A 104 -3.86 -12.25 -5.78
N ALA A 105 -4.84 -11.58 -6.39
CA ALA A 105 -5.89 -12.27 -7.14
C ALA A 105 -5.31 -13.04 -8.35
N ILE A 106 -4.28 -12.49 -9.02
CA ILE A 106 -3.61 -13.17 -10.13
C ILE A 106 -2.75 -14.32 -9.63
N VAL A 107 -2.04 -14.15 -8.53
CA VAL A 107 -1.21 -15.23 -7.95
C VAL A 107 -2.08 -16.43 -7.57
N ASP A 108 -3.30 -16.21 -7.08
CA ASP A 108 -4.23 -17.28 -6.75
C ASP A 108 -4.66 -18.12 -7.97
N LEU A 109 -4.54 -17.60 -9.20
CA LEU A 109 -4.82 -18.37 -10.43
C LEU A 109 -3.91 -19.59 -10.61
N ALA A 110 -2.68 -19.51 -10.10
CA ALA A 110 -1.74 -20.65 -10.16
C ALA A 110 -2.24 -21.86 -9.35
N VAL A 111 -3.14 -21.67 -8.39
CA VAL A 111 -3.81 -22.75 -7.63
C VAL A 111 -4.85 -23.45 -8.49
N ILE A 112 -5.48 -22.73 -9.43
CA ILE A 112 -6.47 -23.28 -10.35
C ILE A 112 -5.79 -24.13 -11.44
N ASP A 113 -4.73 -23.58 -12.02
CA ASP A 113 -3.91 -24.25 -13.02
C ASP A 113 -2.46 -23.72 -12.95
N PRO A 114 -1.46 -24.61 -12.79
CA PRO A 114 -0.05 -24.21 -12.73
C PRO A 114 0.46 -23.45 -13.95
N MET A 115 -0.26 -23.49 -15.08
CA MET A 115 0.06 -22.68 -16.26
C MET A 115 -0.15 -21.17 -16.05
N TYR A 116 -0.99 -20.78 -15.09
CA TYR A 116 -1.32 -19.36 -14.85
C TYR A 116 -0.28 -18.70 -13.95
N GLN A 117 0.89 -18.46 -14.49
CA GLN A 117 1.99 -17.80 -13.80
C GLN A 117 2.30 -16.46 -14.46
N TYR A 118 2.19 -15.40 -13.69
CA TYR A 118 2.44 -14.03 -14.15
C TYR A 118 3.59 -13.42 -13.35
N SER A 119 4.53 -12.78 -14.05
CA SER A 119 5.65 -12.15 -13.38
C SER A 119 5.26 -10.81 -12.76
N LEU A 120 5.88 -10.46 -11.64
CA LEU A 120 5.73 -9.15 -11.00
C LEU A 120 6.14 -8.01 -11.97
N GLN A 121 7.17 -8.24 -12.79
CA GLN A 121 7.64 -7.26 -13.76
C GLN A 121 6.56 -6.95 -14.81
N TRP A 122 5.91 -7.98 -15.36
CA TRP A 122 4.79 -7.80 -16.29
C TRP A 122 3.65 -7.00 -15.64
N PHE A 123 3.29 -7.36 -14.41
CA PHE A 123 2.25 -6.65 -13.66
C PHE A 123 2.62 -5.18 -13.42
N ALA A 124 3.88 -4.90 -13.02
CA ALA A 124 4.37 -3.54 -12.82
C ALA A 124 4.36 -2.72 -14.12
N ASN A 125 4.68 -3.33 -15.25
CA ASN A 125 4.62 -2.66 -16.56
C ASN A 125 3.16 -2.35 -16.96
N LEU A 126 2.22 -3.28 -16.73
CA LEU A 126 0.80 -3.05 -16.98
C LEU A 126 0.25 -1.94 -16.08
N PHE A 127 0.66 -1.89 -14.82
CA PHE A 127 0.31 -0.82 -13.90
C PHE A 127 0.83 0.53 -14.39
N GLY A 128 2.12 0.62 -14.76
CA GLY A 128 2.70 1.84 -15.31
C GLY A 128 1.98 2.34 -16.58
N SER A 129 1.69 1.42 -17.50
CA SER A 129 0.89 1.72 -18.70
C SER A 129 -0.52 2.24 -18.34
N SER A 130 -1.12 1.73 -17.29
CA SER A 130 -2.43 2.20 -16.82
C SER A 130 -2.37 3.58 -16.17
N VAL A 131 -1.26 3.94 -15.52
CA VAL A 131 -1.04 5.30 -15.01
C VAL A 131 -1.01 6.32 -16.15
N ASP A 132 -0.36 5.96 -17.27
CA ASP A 132 -0.23 6.85 -18.43
C ASP A 132 -1.55 7.00 -19.20
N ASN A 133 -2.29 5.89 -19.38
CA ASN A 133 -3.48 5.85 -20.25
C ASN A 133 -4.80 6.15 -19.52
N SER A 134 -4.85 6.13 -18.19
CA SER A 134 -6.07 6.45 -17.45
C SER A 134 -6.40 7.94 -17.47
N ALA A 135 -7.69 8.27 -17.42
CA ALA A 135 -8.17 9.64 -17.45
C ALA A 135 -7.59 10.47 -16.29
N LYS A 136 -6.98 11.59 -16.61
CA LYS A 136 -6.44 12.54 -15.63
C LYS A 136 -7.61 13.27 -14.94
N ALA A 137 -7.42 13.64 -13.69
CA ALA A 137 -8.38 14.45 -12.93
C ALA A 137 -7.61 15.45 -12.06
N ALA A 138 -8.22 16.61 -11.82
CA ALA A 138 -7.62 17.66 -11.01
C ALA A 138 -7.64 17.31 -9.51
N GLU A 139 -8.69 16.58 -9.07
CA GLU A 139 -8.84 16.13 -7.69
C GLU A 139 -8.22 14.73 -7.50
N ALA A 140 -7.53 14.54 -6.36
CA ALA A 140 -6.87 13.28 -6.04
C ALA A 140 -7.86 12.10 -6.00
N GLU A 141 -9.05 12.28 -5.42
CA GLU A 141 -10.08 11.22 -5.35
C GLU A 141 -10.55 10.78 -6.73
N GLY A 142 -10.85 11.75 -7.61
CA GLY A 142 -11.23 11.47 -9.00
C GLY A 142 -10.11 10.74 -9.75
N ARG A 143 -8.85 11.14 -9.54
CA ARG A 143 -7.68 10.50 -10.14
C ARG A 143 -7.48 9.07 -9.64
N ILE A 144 -7.62 8.83 -8.34
CA ILE A 144 -7.54 7.50 -7.73
C ILE A 144 -8.62 6.57 -8.30
N LYS A 145 -9.85 7.06 -8.41
CA LYS A 145 -10.97 6.29 -8.96
C LYS A 145 -10.70 5.92 -10.42
N ASN A 146 -10.40 6.90 -11.27
CA ASN A 146 -10.14 6.68 -12.69
C ASN A 146 -9.01 5.66 -12.93
N LEU A 147 -7.94 5.76 -12.16
CA LEU A 147 -6.81 4.85 -12.27
C LEU A 147 -7.18 3.44 -11.79
N ASN A 148 -7.84 3.31 -10.65
CA ASN A 148 -8.26 2.02 -10.12
C ASN A 148 -9.21 1.29 -11.07
N ASP A 149 -10.18 2.01 -11.65
CA ASP A 149 -11.14 1.46 -12.60
C ASP A 149 -10.44 1.04 -13.90
N HIS A 150 -9.61 1.91 -14.47
CA HIS A 150 -8.86 1.61 -15.69
C HIS A 150 -7.89 0.43 -15.49
N PHE A 151 -7.15 0.41 -14.39
CA PHE A 151 -6.20 -0.66 -14.10
C PHE A 151 -6.90 -1.99 -13.88
N THR A 152 -8.01 -2.02 -13.14
CA THR A 152 -8.81 -3.22 -12.93
C THR A 152 -9.32 -3.79 -14.24
N LEU A 153 -9.86 -2.95 -15.12
CA LEU A 153 -10.35 -3.38 -16.44
C LEU A 153 -9.22 -3.85 -17.35
N SER A 154 -8.14 -3.09 -17.46
CA SER A 154 -6.96 -3.46 -18.26
C SER A 154 -6.35 -4.79 -17.80
N LEU A 155 -6.29 -5.01 -16.50
CA LEU A 155 -5.81 -6.26 -15.93
C LEU A 155 -6.73 -7.42 -16.29
N TYR A 156 -8.03 -7.26 -16.09
CA TYR A 156 -9.03 -8.27 -16.43
C TYR A 156 -8.94 -8.68 -17.90
N ASP A 157 -8.92 -7.71 -18.80
CA ASP A 157 -8.84 -7.96 -20.24
C ASP A 157 -7.56 -8.69 -20.64
N ASN A 158 -6.42 -8.29 -20.10
CA ASN A 158 -5.14 -8.93 -20.39
C ASN A 158 -5.07 -10.38 -19.87
N ILE A 159 -5.53 -10.61 -18.65
CA ILE A 159 -5.57 -11.96 -18.06
C ILE A 159 -6.56 -12.86 -18.79
N CYS A 160 -7.76 -12.38 -19.09
CA CYS A 160 -8.79 -13.15 -19.79
C CYS A 160 -8.35 -13.66 -21.18
N ARG A 161 -7.40 -12.97 -21.84
CA ARG A 161 -6.82 -13.45 -23.10
C ARG A 161 -5.99 -14.72 -22.96
N SER A 162 -5.41 -14.95 -21.79
CA SER A 162 -4.57 -16.11 -21.48
C SER A 162 -5.29 -17.21 -20.71
N LEU A 163 -6.51 -16.97 -20.21
CA LEU A 163 -7.30 -17.96 -19.50
C LEU A 163 -8.13 -18.83 -20.44
N PHE A 164 -8.26 -20.12 -20.09
CA PHE A 164 -9.27 -20.97 -20.68
C PHE A 164 -10.68 -20.42 -20.39
N GLU A 165 -11.60 -20.61 -21.35
CA GLU A 165 -12.97 -20.07 -21.26
C GLU A 165 -13.68 -20.43 -19.95
N LYS A 166 -13.55 -21.70 -19.52
CA LYS A 166 -14.14 -22.22 -18.29
C LYS A 166 -13.63 -21.53 -17.01
N HIS A 167 -12.48 -20.87 -17.05
CA HIS A 167 -11.87 -20.22 -15.87
C HIS A 167 -12.10 -18.70 -15.81
N LYS A 168 -12.59 -18.09 -16.89
CA LYS A 168 -12.83 -16.63 -16.95
C LYS A 168 -13.86 -16.16 -15.92
N LEU A 169 -14.97 -16.89 -15.79
CA LEU A 169 -16.00 -16.55 -14.81
C LEU A 169 -15.48 -16.69 -13.37
N LEU A 170 -14.71 -17.75 -13.10
CA LEU A 170 -14.08 -17.96 -11.79
C LEU A 170 -13.08 -16.84 -11.48
N PHE A 171 -12.28 -16.41 -12.46
CA PHE A 171 -11.37 -15.27 -12.27
C PHE A 171 -12.13 -13.97 -11.96
N SER A 172 -13.22 -13.70 -12.68
CA SER A 172 -14.09 -12.54 -12.40
C SER A 172 -14.62 -12.58 -10.96
N LEU A 173 -15.07 -13.74 -10.50
CA LEU A 173 -15.53 -13.92 -9.11
C LEU A 173 -14.41 -13.67 -8.09
N ILE A 174 -13.22 -14.25 -8.29
CA ILE A 174 -12.06 -14.08 -7.40
C ILE A 174 -11.66 -12.60 -7.35
N LEU A 175 -11.58 -11.94 -8.50
CA LEU A 175 -11.22 -10.53 -8.61
C LEU A 175 -12.20 -9.65 -7.84
N THR A 176 -13.50 -9.86 -8.06
CA THR A 176 -14.56 -9.12 -7.39
C THR A 176 -14.55 -9.36 -5.88
N ALA A 177 -14.42 -10.60 -5.43
CA ALA A 177 -14.35 -10.94 -4.02
C ALA A 177 -13.14 -10.27 -3.33
N LYS A 178 -11.95 -10.32 -3.95
CA LYS A 178 -10.76 -9.65 -3.41
C LYS A 178 -10.95 -8.12 -3.27
N ILE A 179 -11.61 -7.51 -4.25
CA ILE A 179 -11.93 -6.07 -4.21
C ILE A 179 -12.91 -5.75 -3.08
N LEU A 180 -13.98 -6.54 -2.94
CA LEU A 180 -14.98 -6.36 -1.90
C LEU A 180 -14.42 -6.61 -0.49
N PHE A 181 -13.56 -7.62 -0.33
CA PHE A 181 -12.82 -7.81 0.92
C PHE A 181 -11.92 -6.61 1.25
N GLY A 182 -11.20 -6.10 0.26
CA GLY A 182 -10.34 -4.94 0.43
C GLY A 182 -11.07 -3.64 0.80
N SER A 183 -12.35 -3.54 0.45
CA SER A 183 -13.22 -2.41 0.83
C SER A 183 -14.06 -2.69 2.09
N ASN A 184 -13.89 -3.84 2.73
CA ASN A 184 -14.74 -4.34 3.83
C ASN A 184 -16.24 -4.38 3.49
N ALA A 185 -16.56 -4.54 2.21
CA ALA A 185 -17.94 -4.64 1.73
C ALA A 185 -18.47 -6.08 1.73
N LEU A 186 -17.61 -7.07 1.93
CA LEU A 186 -17.96 -8.48 2.00
C LEU A 186 -17.56 -9.04 3.37
N ASP A 187 -18.52 -9.59 4.08
CA ASP A 187 -18.28 -10.25 5.36
C ASP A 187 -17.58 -11.61 5.15
N PRO A 188 -16.49 -11.91 5.87
CA PRO A 188 -15.80 -13.20 5.75
C PRO A 188 -16.68 -14.41 6.12
N GLN A 189 -17.68 -14.26 6.98
CA GLN A 189 -18.60 -15.35 7.34
C GLN A 189 -19.58 -15.62 6.21
N GLU A 190 -20.12 -14.56 5.56
CA GLU A 190 -20.97 -14.70 4.37
C GLU A 190 -20.23 -15.36 3.23
N TRP A 191 -18.98 -14.95 2.99
CA TRP A 191 -18.15 -15.59 1.96
C TRP A 191 -17.87 -17.06 2.25
N ARG A 192 -17.55 -17.39 3.50
CA ARG A 192 -17.34 -18.79 3.91
C ARG A 192 -18.60 -19.62 3.71
N TYR A 193 -19.74 -19.05 4.07
CA TYR A 193 -21.03 -19.70 3.85
C TYR A 193 -21.31 -19.92 2.36
N PHE A 194 -21.08 -18.92 1.53
CA PHE A 194 -21.25 -19.02 0.09
C PHE A 194 -20.41 -20.15 -0.52
N LEU A 195 -19.19 -20.39 -0.01
CA LEU A 195 -18.30 -21.43 -0.52
C LEU A 195 -18.58 -22.83 0.05
N ALA A 196 -18.90 -22.93 1.32
CA ALA A 196 -18.93 -24.20 2.07
C ALA A 196 -20.33 -24.59 2.57
N GLY A 197 -21.31 -23.71 2.45
CA GLY A 197 -22.62 -23.89 3.05
C GLY A 197 -22.62 -23.71 4.58
N PRO A 198 -23.71 -24.04 5.24
CA PRO A 198 -23.87 -23.86 6.68
C PRO A 198 -22.89 -24.75 7.45
N THR A 199 -22.11 -24.13 8.32
CA THR A 199 -21.18 -24.82 9.22
C THR A 199 -21.84 -24.97 10.61
N GLY A 200 -22.13 -26.19 10.99
CA GLY A 200 -22.68 -26.53 12.31
C GLY A 200 -23.74 -27.64 12.26
N ALA A 201 -23.80 -28.42 13.34
CA ALA A 201 -24.85 -29.42 13.53
C ALA A 201 -26.10 -28.71 14.06
N ILE A 202 -26.93 -28.17 13.18
CA ILE A 202 -28.25 -27.64 13.52
C ILE A 202 -29.25 -28.76 13.22
N GLU A 203 -29.99 -29.19 14.26
CA GLU A 203 -31.11 -30.11 14.07
C GLU A 203 -32.19 -29.43 13.27
N VAL A 204 -32.47 -29.98 12.08
CA VAL A 204 -33.49 -29.46 11.17
C VAL A 204 -34.80 -30.19 11.44
N PRO A 205 -35.90 -29.47 11.77
CA PRO A 205 -37.20 -30.11 11.92
C PRO A 205 -37.67 -30.67 10.58
N LYS A 206 -38.65 -31.60 10.66
CA LYS A 206 -39.25 -32.17 9.47
C LYS A 206 -39.81 -31.06 8.56
N ASN A 207 -39.54 -31.18 7.29
CA ASN A 207 -40.06 -30.27 6.27
C ASN A 207 -41.60 -30.20 6.35
N PRO A 208 -42.19 -29.02 6.60
CA PRO A 208 -43.62 -28.86 6.70
C PRO A 208 -44.30 -28.70 5.31
N THR A 209 -43.49 -28.55 4.25
CA THR A 209 -43.97 -28.26 2.92
C THR A 209 -43.84 -29.53 2.03
N ASP A 210 -44.69 -29.65 1.03
CA ASP A 210 -44.68 -30.69 0.03
C ASP A 210 -44.09 -30.25 -1.33
N TRP A 211 -43.89 -28.91 -1.47
CA TRP A 211 -43.38 -28.28 -2.69
C TRP A 211 -41.88 -27.95 -2.64
N LEU A 212 -41.28 -27.92 -1.45
CA LEU A 212 -39.86 -27.67 -1.24
C LEU A 212 -39.17 -29.00 -0.92
N GLY A 213 -38.02 -29.29 -1.54
CA GLY A 213 -37.26 -30.49 -1.24
C GLY A 213 -36.68 -30.48 0.17
N ASP A 214 -36.41 -31.64 0.74
CA ASP A 214 -35.87 -31.74 2.11
C ASP A 214 -34.50 -31.12 2.27
N LEU A 215 -33.69 -31.14 1.19
CA LEU A 215 -32.37 -30.47 1.19
C LEU A 215 -32.52 -28.95 1.19
N GLU A 216 -33.39 -28.43 0.34
CA GLU A 216 -33.66 -27.01 0.24
C GLU A 216 -34.29 -26.47 1.53
N TRP A 217 -35.20 -27.25 2.14
CA TRP A 217 -35.75 -26.93 3.46
C TRP A 217 -34.67 -26.93 4.53
N ALA A 218 -33.79 -27.92 4.56
CA ALA A 218 -32.72 -27.98 5.54
C ALA A 218 -31.76 -26.78 5.40
N GLU A 219 -31.43 -26.39 4.18
CA GLU A 219 -30.59 -25.23 3.91
C GLU A 219 -31.29 -23.93 4.33
N ALA A 220 -32.56 -23.75 3.92
CA ALA A 220 -33.35 -22.57 4.31
C ALA A 220 -33.50 -22.47 5.86
N TYR A 221 -33.82 -23.58 6.51
CA TYR A 221 -33.93 -23.61 7.98
C TYR A 221 -32.62 -23.29 8.68
N LYS A 222 -31.50 -23.85 8.24
CA LYS A 222 -30.18 -23.55 8.78
C LYS A 222 -29.81 -22.09 8.53
N GLN A 223 -30.19 -21.52 7.38
CA GLN A 223 -29.99 -20.11 7.09
C GLN A 223 -30.81 -19.21 8.04
N LEU A 224 -32.09 -19.47 8.19
CA LEU A 224 -32.95 -18.63 9.03
C LEU A 224 -32.64 -18.72 10.52
N TYR A 225 -32.30 -19.92 11.03
CA TYR A 225 -32.02 -20.13 12.45
C TYR A 225 -30.54 -20.04 12.84
N GLY A 226 -29.62 -20.46 11.95
CA GLY A 226 -28.20 -20.43 12.21
C GLY A 226 -27.51 -19.12 11.87
N MET A 227 -28.18 -18.26 11.11
CA MET A 227 -27.57 -17.09 10.49
C MET A 227 -28.14 -15.75 10.96
N SER A 228 -28.65 -15.66 12.16
CA SER A 228 -28.92 -14.36 12.81
C SER A 228 -27.68 -13.44 12.84
N GLN A 229 -26.54 -13.94 12.42
CA GLN A 229 -25.26 -13.25 12.38
C GLN A 229 -24.81 -12.77 10.99
N LEU A 230 -25.54 -13.12 9.92
CA LEU A 230 -25.19 -12.64 8.57
C LEU A 230 -26.01 -11.37 8.20
N PRO A 231 -25.35 -10.21 8.10
CA PRO A 231 -26.05 -8.93 7.89
C PRO A 231 -26.84 -8.85 6.58
N ALA A 232 -26.32 -9.49 5.52
CA ALA A 232 -26.97 -9.45 4.20
C ALA A 232 -28.28 -10.24 4.13
N LEU A 233 -28.50 -11.21 5.04
CA LEU A 233 -29.70 -12.03 5.07
C LEU A 233 -30.77 -11.50 6.04
N LYS A 234 -30.49 -10.51 6.85
CA LYS A 234 -31.44 -9.86 7.77
C LYS A 234 -32.56 -9.08 7.11
N GLY A 235 -32.57 -8.95 5.80
CA GLY A 235 -33.57 -8.23 5.03
C GLY A 235 -34.52 -9.11 4.22
N PHE A 236 -34.48 -10.42 4.44
CA PHE A 236 -35.40 -11.38 3.83
C PHE A 236 -36.44 -11.90 4.84
N ASP A 237 -37.14 -10.97 5.48
CA ASP A 237 -38.34 -11.27 6.27
C ASP A 237 -39.60 -11.32 5.37
#